data_16a99777d1f0e7e12c01452f1da7c4bb
#
_entry.id   16a99777d1f0e7e12c01452f1da7c4bb
#
_cell.length_a   1.000
_cell.length_b   1.000
_cell.length_c   1.000
_cell.angle_alpha   90.00
_cell.angle_beta   90.00
_cell.angle_gamma   90.00
#
_symmetry.space_group_name_H-M   'P 1'
#
loop_
_entity.id
_entity.type
_entity.pdbx_description
1 polymer ?
#
loop_
_entity_poly.entity_id
_entity_poly.type
_entity_poly.pdbx_seq_one_letter_code
_entity_poly.pdbx_strand_id
1 'polypeptide(L)'
;MGVNENKKRIKGVLMEDDFKEKLKKYREEINEIDKNIVDFLNKRAVVVMKIKRLKEDRNAPLYDAKREEELINNIIKYNKGPLYNDNIIQIFESILRNVQVLEKDESL
;
A
#
# COMPACT_ATOMS: atom_id res chain seq x y z
N MET A 1 48.31 21.83 -10.18
CA MET A 1 47.93 20.51 -9.65
C MET A 1 46.93 20.57 -8.49
N GLY A 2 47.06 21.51 -7.52
CA GLY A 2 46.11 21.65 -6.42
C GLY A 2 44.71 22.05 -6.83
N VAL A 3 44.54 22.74 -7.97
CA VAL A 3 43.25 23.18 -8.48
C VAL A 3 42.39 22.02 -8.96
N ASN A 4 43.00 20.99 -9.56
CA ASN A 4 42.24 19.81 -10.05
C ASN A 4 41.75 18.92 -8.92
N GLU A 5 42.56 18.77 -7.85
CA GLU A 5 42.17 18.01 -6.67
C GLU A 5 41.05 18.71 -5.89
N ASN A 6 41.11 20.05 -5.79
CA ASN A 6 40.07 20.86 -5.14
C ASN A 6 38.74 20.78 -5.94
N LYS A 7 38.81 20.82 -7.28
CA LYS A 7 37.65 20.66 -8.13
C LYS A 7 36.99 19.28 -7.95
N LYS A 8 37.80 18.22 -7.83
CA LYS A 8 37.29 16.85 -7.59
C LYS A 8 36.63 16.74 -6.22
N ARG A 9 37.21 17.34 -5.18
CA ARG A 9 36.62 17.34 -3.82
C ARG A 9 35.30 18.10 -3.80
N ILE A 10 35.26 19.30 -4.38
CA ILE A 10 34.05 20.12 -4.45
C ILE A 10 32.97 19.39 -5.25
N LYS A 11 33.34 18.79 -6.38
CA LYS A 11 32.39 18.03 -7.23
C LYS A 11 31.87 16.78 -6.52
N GLY A 12 32.73 16.08 -5.75
CA GLY A 12 32.31 14.93 -4.94
C GLY A 12 31.34 15.31 -3.82
N VAL A 13 31.62 16.42 -3.12
CA VAL A 13 30.74 16.95 -2.07
C VAL A 13 29.40 17.38 -2.65
N LEU A 14 29.40 18.09 -3.78
CA LEU A 14 28.16 18.50 -4.46
C LEU A 14 27.34 17.31 -4.94
N MET A 15 27.99 16.25 -5.46
CA MET A 15 27.32 15.03 -5.89
C MET A 15 26.73 14.27 -4.69
N GLU A 16 27.42 14.25 -3.55
CA GLU A 16 26.93 13.64 -2.33
C GLU A 16 25.74 14.40 -1.77
N ASP A 17 25.78 15.73 -1.75
CA ASP A 17 24.68 16.58 -1.33
C ASP A 17 23.48 16.44 -2.26
N ASP A 18 23.71 16.38 -3.56
CA ASP A 18 22.67 16.15 -4.56
C ASP A 18 22.01 14.77 -4.37
N PHE A 19 22.82 13.75 -4.09
CA PHE A 19 22.32 12.41 -3.77
C PHE A 19 21.42 12.44 -2.54
N LYS A 20 21.89 13.08 -1.45
CA LYS A 20 21.12 13.19 -0.20
C LYS A 20 19.81 13.95 -0.39
N GLU A 21 19.84 15.04 -1.15
CA GLU A 21 18.64 15.82 -1.46
C GLU A 21 17.62 15.01 -2.26
N LYS A 22 18.06 14.30 -3.30
CA LYS A 22 17.21 13.45 -4.11
C LYS A 22 16.61 12.31 -3.29
N LEU A 23 17.43 11.67 -2.46
CA LEU A 23 16.98 10.60 -1.59
C LEU A 23 15.92 11.09 -0.60
N LYS A 24 16.13 12.25 0.01
CA LYS A 24 15.19 12.89 0.91
C LYS A 24 13.86 13.17 0.20
N LYS A 25 13.92 13.74 -1.00
CA LYS A 25 12.75 14.07 -1.81
C LYS A 25 11.94 12.81 -2.16
N TYR A 26 12.60 11.74 -2.59
CA TYR A 26 11.91 10.49 -2.91
C TYR A 26 11.29 9.85 -1.67
N ARG A 27 11.96 9.93 -0.52
CA ARG A 27 11.40 9.44 0.75
C ARG A 27 10.18 10.24 1.18
N GLU A 28 10.18 11.55 0.96
CA GLU A 28 9.01 12.40 1.20
C GLU A 28 7.85 12.01 0.29
N GLU A 29 8.13 11.70 -0.99
CA GLU A 29 7.11 11.19 -1.93
C GLU A 29 6.52 9.86 -1.43
N ILE A 30 7.37 8.94 -0.97
CA ILE A 30 6.92 7.67 -0.38
C ILE A 30 6.05 7.92 0.85
N ASN A 31 6.45 8.84 1.73
CA ASN A 31 5.67 9.17 2.94
C ASN A 31 4.26 9.64 2.59
N GLU A 32 4.11 10.46 1.55
CA GLU A 32 2.79 10.91 1.11
C GLU A 32 1.97 9.77 0.50
N ILE A 33 2.60 8.91 -0.29
CA ILE A 33 1.95 7.73 -0.84
C ILE A 33 1.48 6.80 0.29
N ASP A 34 2.32 6.59 1.30
CA ASP A 34 1.99 5.73 2.44
C ASP A 34 0.77 6.26 3.21
N LYS A 35 0.69 7.58 3.40
CA LYS A 35 -0.51 8.20 4.02
C LYS A 35 -1.76 7.92 3.20
N ASN A 36 -1.67 8.02 1.88
CA ASN A 36 -2.78 7.71 0.98
C ASN A 36 -3.18 6.25 1.07
N ILE A 37 -2.21 5.34 1.19
CA ILE A 37 -2.48 3.91 1.38
C ILE A 37 -3.27 3.70 2.69
N VAL A 38 -2.84 4.31 3.79
CA VAL A 38 -3.55 4.21 5.08
C VAL A 38 -4.98 4.73 4.95
N ASP A 39 -5.16 5.89 4.31
CA ASP A 39 -6.48 6.48 4.11
C ASP A 39 -7.39 5.57 3.29
N PHE A 40 -6.89 4.98 2.20
CA PHE A 40 -7.67 4.07 1.36
C PHE A 40 -7.98 2.75 2.08
N LEU A 41 -7.05 2.21 2.86
CA LEU A 41 -7.30 1.03 3.68
C LEU A 41 -8.44 1.28 4.67
N ASN A 42 -8.46 2.43 5.32
CA ASN A 42 -9.52 2.79 6.25
C ASN A 42 -10.86 3.04 5.55
N LYS A 43 -10.85 3.68 4.39
CA LYS A 43 -12.06 3.83 3.57
C LYS A 43 -12.65 2.48 3.18
N ARG A 44 -11.78 1.57 2.77
CA ARG A 44 -12.17 0.20 2.44
C ARG A 44 -12.78 -0.51 3.67
N ALA A 45 -12.15 -0.39 4.82
CA ALA A 45 -12.63 -0.98 6.06
C ALA A 45 -14.02 -0.47 6.44
N VAL A 46 -14.29 0.83 6.27
CA VAL A 46 -15.63 1.40 6.52
C VAL A 46 -16.68 0.74 5.65
N VAL A 47 -16.39 0.51 4.38
CA VAL A 47 -17.33 -0.15 3.46
C VAL A 47 -17.54 -1.62 3.85
N VAL A 48 -16.47 -2.32 4.25
CA VAL A 48 -16.55 -3.69 4.76
C VAL A 48 -17.48 -3.77 5.97
N MET A 49 -17.38 -2.81 6.91
CA MET A 49 -18.26 -2.74 8.07
C MET A 49 -19.73 -2.52 7.68
N LYS A 50 -19.99 -1.74 6.64
CA LYS A 50 -21.34 -1.56 6.10
C LYS A 50 -21.89 -2.87 5.54
N ILE A 51 -21.07 -3.62 4.81
CA ILE A 51 -21.45 -4.94 4.28
C ILE A 51 -21.72 -5.91 5.44
N LYS A 52 -20.89 -5.89 6.48
CA LYS A 52 -21.11 -6.72 7.67
C LYS A 52 -22.49 -6.46 8.29
N ARG A 53 -22.86 -5.21 8.51
CA ARG A 53 -24.17 -4.83 9.06
C ARG A 53 -25.32 -5.30 8.15
N LEU A 54 -25.17 -5.10 6.85
CA LEU A 54 -26.16 -5.52 5.88
C LEU A 54 -26.40 -7.03 5.91
N LYS A 55 -25.32 -7.82 6.00
CA LYS A 55 -25.39 -9.28 6.08
C LYS A 55 -25.99 -9.75 7.40
N GLU A 56 -25.62 -9.12 8.50
CA GLU A 56 -26.18 -9.43 9.84
C GLU A 56 -27.69 -9.19 9.89
N ASP A 57 -28.18 -8.12 9.27
CA ASP A 57 -29.61 -7.81 9.21
C ASP A 57 -30.43 -8.89 8.48
N ARG A 58 -29.81 -9.64 7.60
CA ARG A 58 -30.43 -10.73 6.84
C ARG A 58 -29.99 -12.12 7.27
N ASN A 59 -29.18 -12.23 8.32
CA ASN A 59 -28.55 -13.49 8.75
C ASN A 59 -27.76 -14.16 7.62
N ALA A 60 -27.17 -13.35 6.71
CA ALA A 60 -26.35 -13.86 5.62
C ALA A 60 -24.93 -14.17 6.12
N PRO A 61 -24.25 -15.19 5.54
CA PRO A 61 -22.87 -15.50 5.89
C PRO A 61 -21.94 -14.32 5.63
N LEU A 62 -21.04 -14.02 6.58
CA LEU A 62 -20.05 -12.96 6.42
C LEU A 62 -18.94 -13.33 5.44
N TYR A 63 -18.47 -14.57 5.50
CA TYR A 63 -17.42 -15.07 4.62
C TYR A 63 -17.99 -15.53 3.28
N ASP A 64 -17.34 -15.10 2.19
CA ASP A 64 -17.72 -15.46 0.83
C ASP A 64 -16.43 -15.74 0.03
N ALA A 65 -16.10 -17.03 -0.09
CA ALA A 65 -14.92 -17.49 -0.80
C ALA A 65 -14.93 -17.10 -2.29
N LYS A 66 -16.10 -17.15 -2.91
CA LYS A 66 -16.27 -16.76 -4.31
C LYS A 66 -15.97 -15.28 -4.52
N ARG A 67 -16.40 -14.43 -3.59
CA ARG A 67 -16.11 -12.99 -3.64
C ARG A 67 -14.62 -12.71 -3.49
N GLU A 68 -13.93 -13.43 -2.63
CA GLU A 68 -12.48 -13.29 -2.48
C GLU A 68 -11.73 -13.66 -3.77
N GLU A 69 -12.14 -14.74 -4.41
CA GLU A 69 -11.57 -15.16 -5.70
C GLU A 69 -11.80 -14.11 -6.79
N GLU A 70 -13.02 -13.59 -6.91
CA GLU A 70 -13.36 -12.51 -7.84
C GLU A 70 -12.52 -11.26 -7.60
N LEU A 71 -12.32 -10.90 -6.34
CA LEU A 71 -11.52 -9.75 -5.94
C LEU A 71 -10.07 -9.91 -6.42
N ILE A 72 -9.45 -11.03 -6.15
CA ILE A 72 -8.07 -11.31 -6.56
C ILE A 72 -7.94 -11.27 -8.09
N ASN A 73 -8.87 -11.90 -8.80
CA ASN A 73 -8.88 -11.90 -10.26
C ASN A 73 -9.02 -10.49 -10.85
N ASN A 74 -9.88 -9.67 -10.26
CA ASN A 74 -10.06 -8.28 -10.69
C ASN A 74 -8.82 -7.44 -10.46
N ILE A 75 -8.15 -7.61 -9.32
CA ILE A 75 -6.93 -6.87 -8.98
C ILE A 75 -5.79 -7.22 -9.93
N ILE A 76 -5.63 -8.51 -10.25
CA ILE A 76 -4.61 -8.95 -11.21
C ILE A 76 -4.84 -8.30 -12.57
N LYS A 77 -6.08 -8.25 -13.04
CA LYS A 77 -6.42 -7.60 -14.32
C LYS A 77 -6.14 -6.10 -14.27
N TYR A 78 -6.31 -5.48 -13.12
CA TYR A 78 -6.08 -4.04 -12.94
C TYR A 78 -4.60 -3.70 -12.82
N ASN A 79 -3.77 -4.62 -12.34
CA ASN A 79 -2.35 -4.38 -12.11
C ASN A 79 -1.59 -4.15 -13.41
N LYS A 80 -0.96 -2.99 -13.52
CA LYS A 80 -0.13 -2.61 -14.67
C LYS A 80 1.36 -2.52 -14.34
N GLY A 81 1.77 -3.02 -13.17
CA GLY A 81 3.15 -2.92 -12.70
C GLY A 81 3.50 -1.53 -12.15
N PRO A 82 4.73 -1.32 -11.68
CA PRO A 82 5.87 -2.24 -11.73
C PRO A 82 5.82 -3.45 -10.80
N LEU A 83 4.91 -3.53 -9.82
CA LEU A 83 4.78 -4.71 -8.98
C LEU A 83 4.26 -5.91 -9.79
N TYR A 84 4.82 -7.07 -9.50
CA TYR A 84 4.35 -8.32 -10.11
C TYR A 84 3.00 -8.74 -9.52
N ASN A 85 2.22 -9.50 -10.27
CA ASN A 85 0.92 -10.00 -9.81
C ASN A 85 1.04 -10.79 -8.50
N ASP A 86 2.08 -11.60 -8.33
CA ASP A 86 2.30 -12.37 -7.10
C ASP A 86 2.45 -11.45 -5.88
N ASN A 87 3.15 -10.33 -6.03
CA ASN A 87 3.28 -9.33 -4.95
C ASN A 87 1.93 -8.70 -4.60
N ILE A 88 1.16 -8.35 -5.62
CA ILE A 88 -0.17 -7.77 -5.44
C ILE A 88 -1.10 -8.76 -4.75
N ILE A 89 -1.08 -10.03 -5.15
CA ILE A 89 -1.88 -11.09 -4.52
C ILE A 89 -1.55 -11.20 -3.03
N GLN A 90 -0.26 -11.27 -2.69
CA GLN A 90 0.17 -11.38 -1.29
C GLN A 90 -0.27 -10.18 -0.44
N ILE A 91 -0.19 -8.97 -0.99
CA ILE A 91 -0.62 -7.75 -0.32
C ILE A 91 -2.13 -7.81 -0.06
N PHE A 92 -2.93 -8.15 -1.05
CA PHE A 92 -4.38 -8.22 -0.90
C PHE A 92 -4.85 -9.37 -0.02
N GLU A 93 -4.17 -10.51 -0.05
CA GLU A 93 -4.42 -11.59 0.91
C GLU A 93 -4.18 -11.12 2.35
N SER A 94 -3.14 -10.30 2.57
CA SER A 94 -2.88 -9.68 3.87
C SER A 94 -3.99 -8.71 4.26
N ILE A 95 -4.44 -7.88 3.34
CA ILE A 95 -5.56 -6.96 3.58
C ILE A 95 -6.81 -7.74 3.97
N LEU A 96 -7.15 -8.81 3.25
CA LEU A 96 -8.31 -9.64 3.55
C LEU A 96 -8.21 -10.26 4.94
N ARG A 97 -7.05 -10.80 5.32
CA ARG A 97 -6.83 -11.38 6.65
C ARG A 97 -6.99 -10.35 7.77
N ASN A 98 -6.41 -9.17 7.59
CA ASN A 98 -6.47 -8.12 8.61
C ASN A 98 -7.88 -7.55 8.78
N VAL A 99 -8.66 -7.49 7.72
CA VAL A 99 -10.04 -7.01 7.77
C VAL A 99 -10.99 -8.05 8.38
N GLN A 100 -10.68 -9.35 8.31
CA GLN A 100 -11.46 -10.40 8.99
C GLN A 100 -11.58 -10.17 10.50
N VAL A 101 -10.62 -9.49 11.12
CA VAL A 101 -10.69 -9.11 12.53
C VAL A 101 -11.90 -8.21 12.78
N LEU A 102 -12.17 -7.26 11.89
CA LEU A 102 -13.34 -6.37 11.99
C LEU A 102 -14.66 -7.12 11.83
N GLU A 103 -14.68 -8.15 10.98
CA GLU A 103 -15.86 -8.96 10.74
C GLU A 103 -16.19 -9.89 11.93
N LYS A 104 -15.16 -10.31 12.68
CA LYS A 104 -15.31 -11.23 13.81
C LYS A 104 -15.50 -10.53 15.15
N ASP A 105 -15.12 -9.28 15.26
CA ASP A 105 -15.19 -8.53 16.52
C ASP A 105 -16.58 -7.91 16.70
N GLU A 106 -17.37 -8.51 17.58
CA GLU A 106 -18.73 -8.07 17.90
C GLU A 106 -18.75 -6.77 18.70
N SER A 107 -17.61 -6.34 19.26
CA SER A 107 -17.52 -5.09 20.01
C SER A 107 -17.45 -3.86 19.13
N LEU A 108 -17.18 -4.05 17.86
CA LEU A 108 -17.18 -2.99 16.87
C LEU A 108 -18.58 -2.74 16.35
#